data_82146ebd80233b136be793eae6f31794
#
_entry.id   82146ebd80233b136be793eae6f31794
#
_cell.length_a   1.000
_cell.length_b   1.000
_cell.length_c   1.000
_cell.angle_alpha   90.00
_cell.angle_beta   90.00
_cell.angle_gamma   90.00
#
_symmetry.space_group_name_H-M   'P 1'
#
loop_
_entity.id
_entity.type
_entity.pdbx_description
1 polymer ?
#
loop_
_entity_poly.entity_id
_entity_poly.type
_entity_poly.pdbx_seq_one_letter_code
_entity_poly.pdbx_strand_id
1 'polypeptide(L)'
;MSTKPSLSSADVSADAQPGATEKAEGTAVTAIANEDQIAEFSASPQRWWGLLVLAVGLGMIVLDGTIVGVSLPTIISELGLDIVGAQWITTIYSAVFAALLLTSGRAGDRFGRRTLFLVGLVIFTGGSVVAALSTSLAPLVIARVIQGIGGACILPSTLSSVNALFRDKDRATAFGIWGAVMSGAAAVGPLLGGVLTQFAGWEAIFWVNVPIAVVLFLLALRWVPNTAGETNGAGGFDVLGLLLSGIGFGAVVFGIIQGAKIGFAFPSAPVVTLLVGAVVLVAFVLWENRRRKNADPALLDVSMFSYATFSWGNTTAMLVAVGEFALVFVLPLYLVS
;
A
#
# COMPACT_ATOMS: atom_id res chain seq x y z
N MET A 1 37.95 -13.73 52.86
CA MET A 1 37.08 -12.79 53.60
C MET A 1 36.84 -11.59 52.70
N SER A 2 35.74 -11.54 52.00
CA SER A 2 35.32 -10.36 51.23
C SER A 2 33.78 -10.25 51.38
N THR A 3 33.38 -9.24 52.08
CA THR A 3 32.03 -8.88 52.46
C THR A 3 31.32 -8.27 51.25
N LYS A 4 30.20 -8.89 50.80
CA LYS A 4 29.20 -8.30 49.93
C LYS A 4 28.39 -7.23 50.67
N PRO A 5 28.14 -6.06 50.10
CA PRO A 5 27.12 -5.16 50.62
C PRO A 5 25.73 -5.64 50.20
N SER A 6 24.86 -5.85 51.18
CA SER A 6 23.42 -6.07 50.99
C SER A 6 22.75 -4.78 50.54
N LEU A 7 22.23 -4.75 49.32
CA LEU A 7 21.32 -3.70 48.88
C LEU A 7 19.95 -3.90 49.56
N SER A 8 19.59 -2.92 50.38
CA SER A 8 18.29 -2.77 51.06
C SER A 8 17.17 -2.61 50.03
N SER A 9 16.18 -3.48 50.15
CA SER A 9 14.92 -3.47 49.37
C SER A 9 13.89 -2.51 49.94
N ALA A 10 14.25 -1.25 50.16
CA ALA A 10 13.31 -0.24 50.63
C ALA A 10 13.73 1.10 50.00
N ASP A 11 13.15 1.40 48.81
CA ASP A 11 12.91 2.73 48.28
C ASP A 11 12.56 2.67 46.74
N VAL A 12 11.55 1.86 46.39
CA VAL A 12 10.87 1.98 45.08
C VAL A 12 9.37 1.75 45.32
N SER A 13 8.75 2.67 45.99
CA SER A 13 7.28 2.73 46.04
C SER A 13 6.81 4.07 46.55
N ALA A 14 6.69 5.07 45.67
CA ALA A 14 5.75 6.19 45.79
C ALA A 14 5.90 7.09 44.55
N ASP A 15 5.11 6.86 43.52
CA ASP A 15 4.50 7.81 42.59
C ASP A 15 3.99 7.12 41.29
N ALA A 16 3.57 5.88 41.38
CA ALA A 16 2.82 5.29 40.26
C ALA A 16 1.34 5.63 40.43
N GLN A 17 0.81 6.53 39.60
CA GLN A 17 -0.62 6.81 39.55
C GLN A 17 -1.40 5.51 39.33
N PRO A 18 -2.43 5.17 40.16
CA PRO A 18 -3.16 3.89 40.09
C PRO A 18 -3.79 3.60 38.71
N GLY A 19 -4.10 4.62 37.93
CA GLY A 19 -4.65 4.45 36.56
C GLY A 19 -3.63 4.12 35.48
N ALA A 20 -2.34 4.30 35.72
CA ALA A 20 -1.29 3.99 34.71
C ALA A 20 -0.93 2.50 34.74
N THR A 21 -0.93 1.87 35.93
CA THR A 21 -0.68 0.43 36.07
C THR A 21 -1.86 -0.41 35.56
N GLU A 22 -3.09 -0.03 35.84
CA GLU A 22 -4.30 -0.73 35.35
C GLU A 22 -4.42 -0.64 33.84
N LYS A 23 -4.05 0.50 33.23
CA LYS A 23 -4.03 0.68 31.78
C LYS A 23 -2.90 -0.13 31.11
N ALA A 24 -1.74 -0.24 31.75
CA ALA A 24 -0.63 -1.05 31.28
C ALA A 24 -0.93 -2.55 31.35
N GLU A 25 -1.55 -3.03 32.46
CA GLU A 25 -1.98 -4.41 32.61
C GLU A 25 -3.09 -4.78 31.60
N GLY A 26 -4.08 -3.93 31.40
CA GLY A 26 -5.12 -4.14 30.39
C GLY A 26 -4.57 -4.20 28.98
N THR A 27 -3.57 -3.39 28.67
CA THR A 27 -2.91 -3.42 27.34
C THR A 27 -2.07 -4.68 27.16
N ALA A 28 -1.36 -5.13 28.19
CA ALA A 28 -0.56 -6.37 28.16
C ALA A 28 -1.44 -7.61 28.02
N VAL A 29 -2.54 -7.71 28.75
CA VAL A 29 -3.51 -8.82 28.64
C VAL A 29 -4.13 -8.88 27.24
N THR A 30 -4.47 -7.72 26.65
CA THR A 30 -5.03 -7.65 25.30
C THR A 30 -4.00 -8.06 24.23
N ALA A 31 -2.73 -7.68 24.43
CA ALA A 31 -1.64 -8.07 23.52
C ALA A 31 -1.39 -9.58 23.55
N ILE A 32 -1.32 -10.19 24.73
CA ILE A 32 -1.15 -11.64 24.90
C ILE A 32 -2.32 -12.42 24.26
N ALA A 33 -3.56 -12.01 24.53
CA ALA A 33 -4.73 -12.64 23.94
C ALA A 33 -4.75 -12.56 22.39
N ASN A 34 -4.21 -11.46 21.83
CA ASN A 34 -4.10 -11.29 20.38
C ASN A 34 -2.99 -12.18 19.79
N GLU A 35 -1.86 -12.34 20.49
CA GLU A 35 -0.77 -13.24 20.07
C GLU A 35 -1.20 -14.70 20.07
N ASP A 36 -1.93 -15.14 21.10
CA ASP A 36 -2.45 -16.52 21.18
C ASP A 36 -3.45 -16.80 20.05
N GLN A 37 -4.35 -15.86 19.76
CA GLN A 37 -5.30 -15.98 18.64
C GLN A 37 -4.57 -16.04 17.28
N ILE A 38 -3.53 -15.24 17.08
CA ILE A 38 -2.72 -15.26 15.86
C ILE A 38 -1.98 -16.60 15.75
N ALA A 39 -1.43 -17.11 16.84
CA ALA A 39 -0.71 -18.41 16.86
C ALA A 39 -1.66 -19.57 16.53
N GLU A 40 -2.85 -19.61 17.14
CA GLU A 40 -3.88 -20.60 16.86
C GLU A 40 -4.34 -20.54 15.40
N PHE A 41 -4.64 -19.34 14.89
CA PHE A 41 -5.03 -19.16 13.49
C PHE A 41 -3.90 -19.54 12.52
N SER A 42 -2.66 -19.23 12.85
CA SER A 42 -1.47 -19.58 12.04
C SER A 42 -1.22 -21.09 11.97
N ALA A 43 -1.68 -21.86 12.97
CA ALA A 43 -1.65 -23.33 12.95
C ALA A 43 -2.83 -23.93 12.17
N SER A 44 -3.90 -23.16 11.94
CA SER A 44 -5.12 -23.63 11.29
C SER A 44 -4.99 -23.68 9.76
N PRO A 45 -5.59 -24.67 9.07
CA PRO A 45 -5.72 -24.66 7.61
C PRO A 45 -6.46 -23.44 7.06
N GLN A 46 -7.26 -22.77 7.88
CA GLN A 46 -8.02 -21.57 7.48
C GLN A 46 -7.13 -20.39 7.07
N ARG A 47 -5.86 -20.34 7.49
CA ARG A 47 -4.91 -19.32 7.08
C ARG A 47 -4.70 -19.25 5.56
N TRP A 48 -4.85 -20.37 4.84
CA TRP A 48 -4.74 -20.41 3.38
C TRP A 48 -5.92 -19.73 2.68
N TRP A 49 -7.12 -19.83 3.25
CA TRP A 49 -8.28 -19.07 2.79
C TRP A 49 -8.09 -17.57 3.04
N GLY A 50 -7.56 -17.20 4.21
CA GLY A 50 -7.16 -15.81 4.49
C GLY A 50 -6.14 -15.26 3.49
N LEU A 51 -5.12 -16.07 3.15
CA LEU A 51 -4.15 -15.75 2.12
C LEU A 51 -4.82 -15.50 0.76
N LEU A 52 -5.73 -16.40 0.35
CA LEU A 52 -6.42 -16.28 -0.93
C LEU A 52 -7.25 -14.99 -1.00
N VAL A 53 -7.99 -14.66 0.06
CA VAL A 53 -8.76 -13.42 0.15
C VAL A 53 -7.86 -12.19 0.00
N LEU A 54 -6.74 -12.16 0.72
CA LEU A 54 -5.77 -11.07 0.66
C LEU A 54 -5.11 -10.97 -0.73
N ALA A 55 -4.72 -12.10 -1.31
CA ALA A 55 -4.09 -12.15 -2.62
C ALA A 55 -5.05 -11.72 -3.74
N VAL A 56 -6.31 -12.15 -3.70
CA VAL A 56 -7.34 -11.73 -4.68
C VAL A 56 -7.69 -10.25 -4.51
N GLY A 57 -7.71 -9.73 -3.26
CA GLY A 57 -7.90 -8.31 -3.01
C GLY A 57 -6.79 -7.45 -3.64
N LEU A 58 -5.56 -7.91 -3.56
CA LEU A 58 -4.45 -7.27 -4.27
C LEU A 58 -4.54 -7.48 -5.78
N GLY A 59 -4.90 -8.69 -6.23
CA GLY A 59 -5.14 -9.00 -7.63
C GLY A 59 -6.17 -8.08 -8.27
N MET A 60 -7.24 -7.70 -7.54
CA MET A 60 -8.25 -6.73 -7.98
C MET A 60 -7.63 -5.36 -8.27
N ILE A 61 -6.71 -4.87 -7.44
CA ILE A 61 -6.01 -3.60 -7.66
C ILE A 61 -5.12 -3.66 -8.92
N VAL A 62 -4.39 -4.77 -9.08
CA VAL A 62 -3.52 -4.99 -10.25
C VAL A 62 -4.35 -5.10 -11.52
N LEU A 63 -5.45 -5.83 -11.46
CA LEU A 63 -6.40 -5.97 -12.57
C LEU A 63 -6.99 -4.61 -12.96
N ASP A 64 -7.44 -3.80 -11.99
CA ASP A 64 -7.96 -2.45 -12.25
C ASP A 64 -6.93 -1.56 -12.96
N GLY A 65 -5.66 -1.62 -12.54
CA GLY A 65 -4.59 -0.87 -13.18
C GLY A 65 -4.35 -1.27 -14.64
N THR A 66 -4.44 -2.55 -14.97
CA THR A 66 -4.18 -3.09 -16.32
C THR A 66 -5.40 -3.01 -17.25
N ILE A 67 -6.59 -3.20 -16.71
CA ILE A 67 -7.85 -3.19 -17.46
C ILE A 67 -8.16 -1.79 -18.02
N VAL A 68 -7.92 -0.74 -17.24
CA VAL A 68 -8.11 0.67 -17.65
C VAL A 68 -7.21 1.03 -18.83
N GLY A 69 -5.98 0.51 -18.87
CA GLY A 69 -5.05 0.77 -19.97
C GLY A 69 -5.60 0.35 -21.35
N VAL A 70 -6.26 -0.80 -21.40
CA VAL A 70 -6.86 -1.32 -22.66
C VAL A 70 -8.14 -0.57 -23.03
N SER A 71 -8.91 -0.12 -22.05
CA SER A 71 -10.18 0.59 -22.27
C SER A 71 -9.97 2.09 -22.56
N LEU A 72 -8.76 2.60 -22.37
CA LEU A 72 -8.45 4.03 -22.48
C LEU A 72 -8.82 4.63 -23.86
N PRO A 73 -8.57 3.98 -25.03
CA PRO A 73 -8.98 4.51 -26.32
C PRO A 73 -10.50 4.72 -26.42
N THR A 74 -11.31 3.80 -25.87
CA THR A 74 -12.78 3.92 -25.87
C THR A 74 -13.22 5.06 -24.94
N ILE A 75 -12.63 5.18 -23.75
CA ILE A 75 -12.89 6.28 -22.82
C ILE A 75 -12.59 7.64 -23.49
N ILE A 76 -11.47 7.75 -24.21
CA ILE A 76 -11.08 8.96 -24.95
C ILE A 76 -12.17 9.31 -25.98
N SER A 77 -12.60 8.34 -26.79
CA SER A 77 -13.56 8.59 -27.86
C SER A 77 -14.95 8.93 -27.35
N GLU A 78 -15.43 8.26 -26.29
CA GLU A 78 -16.77 8.46 -25.77
C GLU A 78 -16.91 9.72 -24.91
N LEU A 79 -15.89 10.06 -24.13
CA LEU A 79 -15.89 11.28 -23.30
C LEU A 79 -15.29 12.50 -24.03
N GLY A 80 -14.84 12.35 -25.29
CA GLY A 80 -14.26 13.43 -26.07
C GLY A 80 -12.99 14.03 -25.43
N LEU A 81 -12.14 13.18 -24.84
CA LEU A 81 -10.95 13.60 -24.10
C LEU A 81 -9.77 13.86 -25.03
N ASP A 82 -8.91 14.77 -24.64
CA ASP A 82 -7.57 14.86 -25.22
C ASP A 82 -6.61 13.81 -24.61
N ILE A 83 -5.49 13.60 -25.27
CA ILE A 83 -4.47 12.61 -24.82
C ILE A 83 -3.93 12.96 -23.43
N VAL A 84 -3.82 14.25 -23.10
CA VAL A 84 -3.32 14.71 -21.81
C VAL A 84 -4.31 14.36 -20.70
N GLY A 85 -5.60 14.60 -20.90
CA GLY A 85 -6.67 14.24 -19.97
C GLY A 85 -6.72 12.73 -19.73
N ALA A 86 -6.61 11.94 -20.81
CA ALA A 86 -6.61 10.48 -20.72
C ALA A 86 -5.43 9.95 -19.90
N GLN A 87 -4.26 10.54 -20.02
CA GLN A 87 -3.09 10.15 -19.23
C GLN A 87 -3.26 10.44 -17.74
N TRP A 88 -4.03 11.46 -17.36
CA TRP A 88 -4.34 11.72 -15.95
C TRP A 88 -5.13 10.57 -15.30
N ILE A 89 -5.99 9.89 -16.03
CA ILE A 89 -6.80 8.77 -15.51
C ILE A 89 -5.92 7.65 -14.96
N THR A 90 -4.85 7.28 -15.65
CA THR A 90 -3.94 6.21 -15.20
C THR A 90 -2.87 6.71 -14.24
N THR A 91 -2.34 7.89 -14.51
CA THR A 91 -1.23 8.49 -13.78
C THR A 91 -1.59 8.88 -12.35
N ILE A 92 -2.74 9.55 -12.15
CA ILE A 92 -3.13 10.03 -10.82
C ILE A 92 -3.36 8.88 -9.84
N TYR A 93 -3.94 7.78 -10.33
CA TYR A 93 -4.12 6.55 -9.55
C TYR A 93 -2.77 6.05 -9.01
N SER A 94 -1.80 5.86 -9.90
CA SER A 94 -0.46 5.36 -9.54
C SER A 94 0.31 6.32 -8.64
N ALA A 95 0.19 7.63 -8.88
CA ALA A 95 0.84 8.66 -8.08
C ALA A 95 0.30 8.68 -6.64
N VAL A 96 -1.03 8.70 -6.47
CA VAL A 96 -1.68 8.69 -5.16
C VAL A 96 -1.40 7.38 -4.42
N PHE A 97 -1.50 6.25 -5.13
CA PHE A 97 -1.19 4.92 -4.61
C PHE A 97 0.23 4.88 -4.03
N ALA A 98 1.23 5.28 -4.83
CA ALA A 98 2.64 5.27 -4.40
C ALA A 98 2.91 6.26 -3.25
N ALA A 99 2.33 7.46 -3.29
CA ALA A 99 2.49 8.48 -2.28
C ALA A 99 1.99 8.04 -0.89
N LEU A 100 0.89 7.27 -0.85
CA LEU A 100 0.26 6.87 0.41
C LEU A 100 0.71 5.49 0.92
N LEU A 101 1.48 4.73 0.13
CA LEU A 101 1.83 3.35 0.45
C LEU A 101 2.53 3.22 1.81
N LEU A 102 3.51 4.08 2.06
CA LEU A 102 4.30 4.08 3.30
C LEU A 102 3.43 4.39 4.54
N THR A 103 2.57 5.38 4.41
CA THR A 103 1.66 5.81 5.47
C THR A 103 0.63 4.75 5.79
N SER A 104 0.06 4.14 4.77
CA SER A 104 -0.92 3.07 4.92
C SER A 104 -0.32 1.85 5.61
N GLY A 105 0.97 1.54 5.36
CA GLY A 105 1.69 0.51 6.11
C GLY A 105 1.65 0.75 7.62
N ARG A 106 1.98 1.97 8.05
CA ARG A 106 1.93 2.35 9.48
C ARG A 106 0.50 2.40 10.05
N ALA A 107 -0.46 2.84 9.24
CA ALA A 107 -1.87 2.80 9.65
C ALA A 107 -2.33 1.36 9.92
N GLY A 108 -1.90 0.39 9.10
CA GLY A 108 -2.18 -1.04 9.29
C GLY A 108 -1.59 -1.61 10.58
N ASP A 109 -0.37 -1.21 10.92
CA ASP A 109 0.27 -1.63 12.16
C ASP A 109 -0.43 -1.05 13.39
N ARG A 110 -0.98 0.18 13.28
CA ARG A 110 -1.67 0.86 14.40
C ARG A 110 -3.13 0.44 14.57
N PHE A 111 -3.90 0.39 13.47
CA PHE A 111 -5.35 0.18 13.49
C PHE A 111 -5.76 -1.27 13.22
N GLY A 112 -4.79 -2.11 12.91
CA GLY A 112 -4.99 -3.50 12.53
C GLY A 112 -5.05 -3.70 11.02
N ARG A 113 -4.38 -4.73 10.55
CA ARG A 113 -4.20 -5.01 9.12
C ARG A 113 -5.51 -5.38 8.43
N ARG A 114 -6.37 -6.21 9.07
CA ARG A 114 -7.71 -6.50 8.56
C ARG A 114 -8.56 -5.25 8.43
N THR A 115 -8.55 -4.41 9.46
CA THR A 115 -9.33 -3.15 9.45
C THR A 115 -8.89 -2.26 8.28
N LEU A 116 -7.59 -2.09 8.08
CA LEU A 116 -7.07 -1.30 6.96
C LEU A 116 -7.42 -1.91 5.60
N PHE A 117 -7.36 -3.23 5.48
CA PHE A 117 -7.77 -3.95 4.26
C PHE A 117 -9.26 -3.69 3.94
N LEU A 118 -10.14 -3.83 4.93
CA LEU A 118 -11.58 -3.60 4.77
C LEU A 118 -11.89 -2.14 4.41
N VAL A 119 -11.26 -1.18 5.11
CA VAL A 119 -11.38 0.26 4.77
C VAL A 119 -10.88 0.52 3.35
N GLY A 120 -9.76 -0.07 2.98
CA GLY A 120 -9.23 0.03 1.61
C GLY A 120 -10.20 -0.50 0.56
N LEU A 121 -10.84 -1.66 0.81
CA LEU A 121 -11.86 -2.21 -0.08
C LEU A 121 -13.06 -1.27 -0.23
N VAL A 122 -13.57 -0.70 0.87
CA VAL A 122 -14.70 0.24 0.83
C VAL A 122 -14.36 1.50 0.04
N ILE A 123 -13.18 2.10 0.31
CA ILE A 123 -12.72 3.30 -0.42
C ILE A 123 -12.53 2.98 -1.91
N PHE A 124 -11.86 1.88 -2.23
CA PHE A 124 -11.61 1.46 -3.61
C PHE A 124 -12.91 1.22 -4.38
N THR A 125 -13.86 0.53 -3.75
CA THR A 125 -15.18 0.24 -4.32
C THR A 125 -15.98 1.53 -4.52
N GLY A 126 -15.96 2.43 -3.55
CA GLY A 126 -16.59 3.75 -3.68
C GLY A 126 -16.01 4.54 -4.86
N GLY A 127 -14.68 4.53 -5.02
CA GLY A 127 -14.01 5.10 -6.19
C GLY A 127 -14.43 4.42 -7.50
N SER A 128 -14.56 3.09 -7.51
CA SER A 128 -15.01 2.33 -8.68
C SER A 128 -16.44 2.70 -9.09
N VAL A 129 -17.35 2.86 -8.13
CA VAL A 129 -18.73 3.32 -8.41
C VAL A 129 -18.74 4.74 -9.00
N VAL A 130 -17.96 5.67 -8.42
CA VAL A 130 -17.83 7.04 -8.96
C VAL A 130 -17.25 7.01 -10.38
N ALA A 131 -16.23 6.18 -10.64
CA ALA A 131 -15.65 6.02 -11.96
C ALA A 131 -16.66 5.51 -13.00
N ALA A 132 -17.42 4.47 -12.64
CA ALA A 132 -18.43 3.87 -13.50
C ALA A 132 -19.60 4.82 -13.83
N LEU A 133 -19.88 5.78 -12.96
CA LEU A 133 -20.93 6.79 -13.15
C LEU A 133 -20.41 8.10 -13.76
N SER A 134 -19.12 8.17 -14.10
CA SER A 134 -18.49 9.39 -14.59
C SER A 134 -18.88 9.66 -16.06
N THR A 135 -19.28 10.90 -16.34
CA THR A 135 -19.65 11.35 -17.69
C THR A 135 -18.65 12.38 -18.25
N SER A 136 -17.55 12.62 -17.54
CA SER A 136 -16.51 13.58 -17.94
C SER A 136 -15.18 13.29 -17.25
N LEU A 137 -14.11 13.96 -17.66
CA LEU A 137 -12.77 13.76 -17.12
C LEU A 137 -12.68 14.02 -15.60
N ALA A 138 -13.25 15.12 -15.12
CA ALA A 138 -13.05 15.54 -13.72
C ALA A 138 -13.55 14.51 -12.69
N PRO A 139 -14.81 14.01 -12.73
CA PRO A 139 -15.25 12.96 -11.81
C PRO A 139 -14.45 11.67 -11.98
N LEU A 140 -14.03 11.31 -13.21
CA LEU A 140 -13.22 10.12 -13.43
C LEU A 140 -11.82 10.24 -12.79
N VAL A 141 -11.19 11.39 -12.89
CA VAL A 141 -9.90 11.67 -12.20
C VAL A 141 -10.08 11.62 -10.68
N ILE A 142 -11.15 12.22 -10.14
CA ILE A 142 -11.46 12.16 -8.70
C ILE A 142 -11.67 10.70 -8.26
N ALA A 143 -12.40 9.93 -9.03
CA ALA A 143 -12.61 8.51 -8.78
C ALA A 143 -11.27 7.73 -8.72
N ARG A 144 -10.35 8.02 -9.62
CA ARG A 144 -9.01 7.43 -9.66
C ARG A 144 -8.16 7.82 -8.44
N VAL A 145 -8.29 9.05 -7.94
CA VAL A 145 -7.69 9.45 -6.65
C VAL A 145 -8.23 8.60 -5.51
N ILE A 146 -9.56 8.45 -5.42
CA ILE A 146 -10.22 7.65 -4.38
C ILE A 146 -9.77 6.18 -4.47
N GLN A 147 -9.73 5.59 -5.66
CA GLN A 147 -9.21 4.24 -5.88
C GLN A 147 -7.73 4.11 -5.47
N GLY A 148 -6.90 5.10 -5.79
CA GLY A 148 -5.49 5.14 -5.39
C GLY A 148 -5.31 5.11 -3.86
N ILE A 149 -6.14 5.85 -3.12
CA ILE A 149 -6.18 5.83 -1.64
C ILE A 149 -6.56 4.43 -1.15
N GLY A 150 -7.64 3.86 -1.68
CA GLY A 150 -8.11 2.51 -1.32
C GLY A 150 -7.04 1.44 -1.58
N GLY A 151 -6.44 1.46 -2.76
CA GLY A 151 -5.37 0.55 -3.16
C GLY A 151 -4.15 0.64 -2.23
N ALA A 152 -3.74 1.87 -1.89
CA ALA A 152 -2.63 2.10 -0.96
C ALA A 152 -2.89 1.52 0.44
N CYS A 153 -4.14 1.39 0.88
CA CYS A 153 -4.51 0.71 2.13
C CYS A 153 -4.44 -0.81 1.99
N ILE A 154 -4.81 -1.36 0.84
CA ILE A 154 -4.89 -2.82 0.62
C ILE A 154 -3.50 -3.46 0.53
N LEU A 155 -2.58 -2.93 -0.26
CA LEU A 155 -1.28 -3.57 -0.52
C LEU A 155 -0.45 -3.81 0.75
N PRO A 156 -0.16 -2.82 1.61
CA PRO A 156 0.65 -3.05 2.80
C PRO A 156 -0.04 -3.96 3.80
N SER A 157 -1.38 -3.87 3.92
CA SER A 157 -2.14 -4.73 4.81
C SER A 157 -2.09 -6.20 4.39
N THR A 158 -2.10 -6.50 3.08
CA THR A 158 -1.94 -7.88 2.58
C THR A 158 -0.54 -8.41 2.86
N LEU A 159 0.50 -7.65 2.50
CA LEU A 159 1.89 -8.04 2.69
C LEU A 159 2.23 -8.30 4.16
N SER A 160 1.82 -7.37 5.04
CA SER A 160 2.04 -7.50 6.49
C SER A 160 1.26 -8.66 7.11
N SER A 161 0.02 -8.93 6.64
CA SER A 161 -0.76 -10.07 7.11
C SER A 161 -0.14 -11.40 6.69
N VAL A 162 0.34 -11.54 5.45
CA VAL A 162 1.05 -12.73 4.99
C VAL A 162 2.31 -12.98 5.83
N ASN A 163 3.08 -11.93 6.12
CA ASN A 163 4.26 -12.04 6.97
C ASN A 163 3.95 -12.47 8.42
N ALA A 164 2.80 -12.06 8.96
CA ALA A 164 2.39 -12.42 10.31
C ALA A 164 1.87 -13.86 10.41
N LEU A 165 1.15 -14.33 9.39
CA LEU A 165 0.44 -15.61 9.40
C LEU A 165 1.29 -16.80 8.94
N PHE A 166 2.35 -16.56 8.16
CA PHE A 166 3.17 -17.60 7.56
C PHE A 166 4.63 -17.46 7.98
N ARG A 167 5.23 -18.58 8.39
CA ARG A 167 6.65 -18.66 8.79
C ARG A 167 7.34 -19.76 7.99
N ASP A 168 8.66 -19.73 7.99
CA ASP A 168 9.54 -20.74 7.39
C ASP A 168 9.16 -21.13 5.94
N LYS A 169 9.00 -22.40 5.67
CA LYS A 169 8.68 -22.94 4.33
C LYS A 169 7.32 -22.47 3.83
N ASP A 170 6.33 -22.37 4.72
CA ASP A 170 4.98 -21.95 4.35
C ASP A 170 4.94 -20.48 3.92
N ARG A 171 5.85 -19.66 4.44
CA ARG A 171 6.00 -18.26 4.02
C ARG A 171 6.43 -18.15 2.55
N ALA A 172 7.40 -18.97 2.12
CA ALA A 172 7.82 -18.98 0.73
C ALA A 172 6.67 -19.41 -0.21
N THR A 173 5.92 -20.46 0.18
CA THR A 173 4.73 -20.90 -0.55
C THR A 173 3.65 -19.84 -0.61
N ALA A 174 3.37 -19.17 0.53
CA ALA A 174 2.37 -18.09 0.60
C ALA A 174 2.73 -16.91 -0.32
N PHE A 175 4.00 -16.49 -0.34
CA PHE A 175 4.45 -15.46 -1.29
C PHE A 175 4.42 -15.93 -2.73
N GLY A 176 4.67 -17.20 -3.00
CA GLY A 176 4.52 -17.80 -4.33
C GLY A 176 3.08 -17.73 -4.84
N ILE A 177 2.10 -18.10 -4.00
CA ILE A 177 0.67 -18.00 -4.32
C ILE A 177 0.26 -16.54 -4.51
N TRP A 178 0.68 -15.66 -3.60
CA TRP A 178 0.40 -14.23 -3.65
C TRP A 178 0.92 -13.60 -4.95
N GLY A 179 2.17 -13.90 -5.34
CA GLY A 179 2.77 -13.46 -6.60
C GLY A 179 2.09 -14.05 -7.84
N ALA A 180 1.69 -15.33 -7.79
CA ALA A 180 0.97 -15.99 -8.88
C ALA A 180 -0.40 -15.33 -9.13
N VAL A 181 -1.13 -14.97 -8.07
CA VAL A 181 -2.42 -14.25 -8.19
C VAL A 181 -2.21 -12.86 -8.79
N MET A 182 -1.18 -12.13 -8.35
CA MET A 182 -0.84 -10.81 -8.92
C MET A 182 -0.53 -10.90 -10.42
N SER A 183 0.36 -11.80 -10.80
CA SER A 183 0.76 -11.98 -12.21
C SER A 183 -0.41 -12.47 -13.06
N GLY A 184 -1.24 -13.37 -12.52
CA GLY A 184 -2.47 -13.82 -13.15
C GLY A 184 -3.46 -12.67 -13.38
N ALA A 185 -3.66 -11.81 -12.38
CA ALA A 185 -4.52 -10.64 -12.50
C ALA A 185 -3.99 -9.65 -13.56
N ALA A 186 -2.67 -9.42 -13.59
CA ALA A 186 -2.04 -8.56 -14.59
C ALA A 186 -2.23 -9.10 -16.03
N ALA A 187 -2.14 -10.42 -16.21
CA ALA A 187 -2.32 -11.06 -17.50
C ALA A 187 -3.79 -11.11 -17.96
N VAL A 188 -4.70 -11.33 -17.01
CA VAL A 188 -6.16 -11.42 -17.28
C VAL A 188 -6.76 -10.03 -17.50
N GLY A 189 -6.20 -8.98 -16.90
CA GLY A 189 -6.72 -7.62 -16.99
C GLY A 189 -6.97 -7.13 -18.41
N PRO A 190 -5.99 -7.17 -19.33
CA PRO A 190 -6.20 -6.77 -20.72
C PRO A 190 -7.29 -7.56 -21.45
N LEU A 191 -7.38 -8.88 -21.19
CA LEU A 191 -8.43 -9.72 -21.79
C LEU A 191 -9.83 -9.33 -21.31
N LEU A 192 -9.98 -9.20 -19.98
CA LEU A 192 -11.25 -8.76 -19.39
C LEU A 192 -11.61 -7.34 -19.81
N GLY A 193 -10.62 -6.44 -19.88
CA GLY A 193 -10.81 -5.07 -20.33
C GLY A 193 -11.36 -5.00 -21.74
N GLY A 194 -10.76 -5.74 -22.66
CA GLY A 194 -11.22 -5.83 -24.04
C GLY A 194 -12.66 -6.37 -24.14
N VAL A 195 -12.94 -7.48 -23.46
CA VAL A 195 -14.27 -8.12 -23.46
C VAL A 195 -15.33 -7.19 -22.84
N LEU A 196 -15.08 -6.66 -21.64
CA LEU A 196 -16.04 -5.80 -20.96
C LEU A 196 -16.30 -4.52 -21.74
N THR A 197 -15.26 -3.86 -22.25
CA THR A 197 -15.40 -2.63 -23.03
C THR A 197 -16.16 -2.86 -24.32
N GLN A 198 -15.92 -3.99 -24.99
CA GLN A 198 -16.58 -4.31 -26.27
C GLN A 198 -18.07 -4.66 -26.12
N PHE A 199 -18.44 -5.40 -25.05
CA PHE A 199 -19.79 -5.95 -24.92
C PHE A 199 -20.67 -5.22 -23.91
N ALA A 200 -20.09 -4.48 -22.96
CA ALA A 200 -20.85 -3.84 -21.87
C ALA A 200 -20.50 -2.36 -21.64
N GLY A 201 -19.65 -1.77 -22.50
CA GLY A 201 -19.16 -0.42 -22.34
C GLY A 201 -17.94 -0.32 -21.39
N TRP A 202 -17.23 0.81 -21.48
CA TRP A 202 -16.03 1.03 -20.66
C TRP A 202 -16.35 1.14 -19.16
N GLU A 203 -17.53 1.54 -18.77
CA GLU A 203 -17.97 1.65 -17.37
C GLU A 203 -17.96 0.28 -16.66
N ALA A 204 -18.17 -0.79 -17.42
CA ALA A 204 -18.19 -2.16 -16.90
C ALA A 204 -16.85 -2.59 -16.27
N ILE A 205 -15.72 -2.00 -16.72
CA ILE A 205 -14.41 -2.28 -16.12
C ILE A 205 -14.30 -1.80 -14.66
N PHE A 206 -15.07 -0.80 -14.28
CA PHE A 206 -15.15 -0.31 -12.91
C PHE A 206 -16.23 -1.06 -12.12
N TRP A 207 -17.36 -1.36 -12.77
CA TRP A 207 -18.46 -2.12 -12.14
C TRP A 207 -18.01 -3.52 -11.68
N VAL A 208 -17.10 -4.18 -12.39
CA VAL A 208 -16.61 -5.51 -12.04
C VAL A 208 -15.92 -5.54 -10.67
N ASN A 209 -15.33 -4.43 -10.23
CA ASN A 209 -14.70 -4.32 -8.91
C ASN A 209 -15.70 -4.42 -7.76
N VAL A 210 -16.94 -3.96 -7.98
CA VAL A 210 -17.96 -3.90 -6.92
C VAL A 210 -18.34 -5.29 -6.38
N PRO A 211 -18.78 -6.26 -7.19
CA PRO A 211 -19.10 -7.59 -6.70
C PRO A 211 -17.89 -8.31 -6.12
N ILE A 212 -16.72 -8.15 -6.73
CA ILE A 212 -15.47 -8.74 -6.22
C ILE A 212 -15.16 -8.19 -4.80
N ALA A 213 -15.21 -6.87 -4.63
CA ALA A 213 -14.93 -6.24 -3.35
C ALA A 213 -15.94 -6.62 -2.26
N VAL A 214 -17.25 -6.73 -2.60
CA VAL A 214 -18.28 -7.17 -1.65
C VAL A 214 -18.00 -8.59 -1.17
N VAL A 215 -17.70 -9.51 -2.08
CA VAL A 215 -17.36 -10.90 -1.73
C VAL A 215 -16.09 -10.92 -0.86
N LEU A 216 -15.04 -10.21 -1.25
CA LEU A 216 -13.80 -10.14 -0.49
C LEU A 216 -14.00 -9.52 0.90
N PHE A 217 -14.86 -8.51 1.01
CA PHE A 217 -15.19 -7.89 2.30
C PHE A 217 -15.80 -8.90 3.26
N LEU A 218 -16.82 -9.65 2.81
CA LEU A 218 -17.47 -10.68 3.62
C LEU A 218 -16.52 -11.82 4.00
N LEU A 219 -15.70 -12.29 3.04
CA LEU A 219 -14.73 -13.34 3.26
C LEU A 219 -13.59 -12.89 4.19
N ALA A 220 -13.16 -11.64 4.09
CA ALA A 220 -12.14 -11.07 4.97
C ALA A 220 -12.62 -10.99 6.42
N LEU A 221 -13.88 -10.66 6.66
CA LEU A 221 -14.47 -10.69 8.00
C LEU A 221 -14.40 -12.09 8.62
N ARG A 222 -14.49 -13.14 7.81
CA ARG A 222 -14.54 -14.54 8.27
C ARG A 222 -13.16 -15.18 8.38
N TRP A 223 -12.22 -14.89 7.45
CA TRP A 223 -10.97 -15.63 7.31
C TRP A 223 -9.70 -14.80 7.47
N VAL A 224 -9.77 -13.50 7.65
CA VAL A 224 -8.60 -12.67 7.92
C VAL A 224 -8.61 -12.25 9.38
N PRO A 225 -7.66 -12.71 10.21
CA PRO A 225 -7.56 -12.25 11.58
C PRO A 225 -7.10 -10.79 11.62
N ASN A 226 -7.56 -10.05 12.62
CA ASN A 226 -7.09 -8.68 12.80
C ASN A 226 -5.76 -8.67 13.55
N THR A 227 -4.69 -8.72 12.79
CA THR A 227 -3.34 -8.64 13.34
C THR A 227 -2.92 -7.17 13.39
N ALA A 228 -2.62 -6.65 14.56
CA ALA A 228 -1.96 -5.36 14.73
C ALA A 228 -0.45 -5.57 14.84
N GLY A 229 0.35 -4.62 14.41
CA GLY A 229 1.78 -4.59 14.69
C GLY A 229 2.03 -4.24 16.16
N GLU A 230 3.23 -4.56 16.67
CA GLU A 230 3.67 -4.06 17.97
C GLU A 230 3.79 -2.52 17.89
N THR A 231 2.81 -1.83 18.41
CA THR A 231 2.90 -0.38 18.59
C THR A 231 3.70 -0.11 19.87
N ASN A 232 5.02 -0.20 19.79
CA ASN A 232 5.88 0.25 20.87
C ASN A 232 5.78 1.77 20.98
N GLY A 233 4.92 2.24 21.87
CA GLY A 233 4.90 3.61 22.34
C GLY A 233 3.61 4.39 22.06
N ALA A 234 3.23 5.19 23.03
CA ALA A 234 2.12 6.16 23.02
C ALA A 234 2.38 7.40 22.12
N GLY A 235 3.23 7.29 21.11
CA GLY A 235 3.57 8.37 20.20
C GLY A 235 2.44 8.66 19.22
N GLY A 236 2.19 9.95 18.96
CA GLY A 236 1.20 10.42 17.99
C GLY A 236 1.50 9.97 16.56
N PHE A 237 0.49 9.96 15.73
CA PHE A 237 0.62 9.72 14.30
C PHE A 237 1.49 10.80 13.64
N ASP A 238 2.48 10.40 12.83
CA ASP A 238 3.39 11.35 12.16
C ASP A 238 2.75 11.99 10.94
N VAL A 239 1.91 13.00 11.18
CA VAL A 239 1.24 13.73 10.10
C VAL A 239 2.24 14.47 9.20
N LEU A 240 3.33 14.99 9.77
CA LEU A 240 4.32 15.73 8.98
C LEU A 240 5.14 14.79 8.09
N GLY A 241 5.59 13.65 8.60
CA GLY A 241 6.23 12.61 7.80
C GLY A 241 5.31 12.09 6.68
N LEU A 242 4.01 11.90 6.97
CA LEU A 242 2.99 11.59 5.98
C LEU A 242 2.94 12.61 4.85
N LEU A 243 2.82 13.89 5.19
CA LEU A 243 2.73 14.97 4.18
C LEU A 243 4.03 15.08 3.36
N LEU A 244 5.19 15.02 4.03
CA LEU A 244 6.48 15.07 3.35
C LEU A 244 6.69 13.89 2.39
N SER A 245 6.38 12.66 2.82
CA SER A 245 6.48 11.48 1.94
C SER A 245 5.49 11.56 0.78
N GLY A 246 4.22 11.90 1.05
CA GLY A 246 3.18 12.01 0.04
C GLY A 246 3.48 13.07 -1.02
N ILE A 247 3.83 14.29 -0.59
CA ILE A 247 4.19 15.38 -1.49
C ILE A 247 5.49 15.05 -2.25
N GLY A 248 6.50 14.51 -1.55
CA GLY A 248 7.78 14.19 -2.15
C GLY A 248 7.68 13.12 -3.23
N PHE A 249 7.07 11.97 -2.93
CA PHE A 249 6.85 10.90 -3.93
C PHE A 249 5.90 11.36 -5.04
N GLY A 250 4.81 12.05 -4.69
CA GLY A 250 3.88 12.58 -5.67
C GLY A 250 4.55 13.55 -6.66
N ALA A 251 5.40 14.46 -6.17
CA ALA A 251 6.14 15.40 -7.01
C ALA A 251 7.17 14.68 -7.91
N VAL A 252 7.88 13.67 -7.39
CA VAL A 252 8.82 12.88 -8.21
C VAL A 252 8.09 12.13 -9.32
N VAL A 253 7.01 11.42 -8.99
CA VAL A 253 6.21 10.67 -9.99
C VAL A 253 5.63 11.63 -11.03
N PHE A 254 5.03 12.74 -10.61
CA PHE A 254 4.50 13.76 -11.50
C PHE A 254 5.57 14.36 -12.41
N GLY A 255 6.75 14.69 -11.86
CA GLY A 255 7.88 15.23 -12.62
C GLY A 255 8.41 14.26 -13.67
N ILE A 256 8.52 12.95 -13.36
CA ILE A 256 8.92 11.91 -14.32
C ILE A 256 7.90 11.85 -15.48
N ILE A 257 6.61 11.79 -15.16
CA ILE A 257 5.55 11.67 -16.16
C ILE A 257 5.49 12.88 -17.08
N GLN A 258 5.56 14.08 -16.51
CA GLN A 258 5.57 15.31 -17.30
C GLN A 258 6.87 15.44 -18.12
N GLY A 259 8.01 15.03 -17.55
CA GLY A 259 9.29 15.04 -18.27
C GLY A 259 9.32 14.10 -19.46
N ALA A 260 8.65 12.95 -19.37
CA ALA A 260 8.49 12.03 -20.48
C ALA A 260 7.69 12.64 -21.65
N LYS A 261 6.81 13.61 -21.38
CA LYS A 261 5.98 14.28 -22.40
C LYS A 261 6.66 15.50 -23.04
N ILE A 262 7.18 16.39 -22.23
CA ILE A 262 7.69 17.72 -22.70
C ILE A 262 9.20 17.85 -22.62
N GLY A 263 9.89 16.75 -22.22
CA GLY A 263 11.33 16.72 -22.08
C GLY A 263 11.84 17.19 -20.72
N PHE A 264 13.12 16.92 -20.45
CA PHE A 264 13.83 17.25 -19.22
C PHE A 264 14.79 18.43 -19.38
N ALA A 265 14.48 19.38 -20.26
CA ALA A 265 15.31 20.56 -20.42
C ALA A 265 15.18 21.47 -19.19
N PHE A 266 16.30 21.99 -18.68
CA PHE A 266 16.29 22.96 -17.57
C PHE A 266 16.09 24.39 -18.11
N PRO A 267 15.25 25.23 -17.51
CA PRO A 267 14.40 25.08 -16.32
C PRO A 267 12.94 24.71 -16.61
N SER A 268 12.68 23.55 -17.18
CA SER A 268 11.29 23.12 -17.44
C SER A 268 10.54 22.74 -16.15
N ALA A 269 9.22 22.84 -16.17
CA ALA A 269 8.37 22.48 -15.05
C ALA A 269 8.60 21.05 -14.51
N PRO A 270 8.79 20.00 -15.35
CA PRO A 270 9.14 18.65 -14.87
C PRO A 270 10.42 18.62 -14.03
N VAL A 271 11.50 19.27 -14.50
CA VAL A 271 12.78 19.27 -13.79
C VAL A 271 12.66 20.02 -12.45
N VAL A 272 11.96 21.15 -12.44
CA VAL A 272 11.68 21.89 -11.19
C VAL A 272 10.88 21.03 -10.22
N THR A 273 9.85 20.33 -10.71
CA THR A 273 9.02 19.46 -9.87
C THR A 273 9.81 18.25 -9.33
N LEU A 274 10.69 17.65 -10.12
CA LEU A 274 11.61 16.59 -9.68
C LEU A 274 12.56 17.11 -8.58
N LEU A 275 13.14 18.26 -8.75
CA LEU A 275 14.02 18.88 -7.76
C LEU A 275 13.28 19.20 -6.46
N VAL A 276 12.09 19.77 -6.55
CA VAL A 276 11.21 20.00 -5.39
C VAL A 276 10.90 18.68 -4.68
N GLY A 277 10.48 17.65 -5.44
CA GLY A 277 10.22 16.33 -4.91
C GLY A 277 11.43 15.72 -4.19
N ALA A 278 12.61 15.82 -4.80
CA ALA A 278 13.86 15.36 -4.19
C ALA A 278 14.19 16.11 -2.89
N VAL A 279 14.06 17.44 -2.87
CA VAL A 279 14.29 18.25 -1.67
C VAL A 279 13.29 17.89 -0.57
N VAL A 280 12.02 17.69 -0.89
CA VAL A 280 10.98 17.28 0.06
C VAL A 280 11.27 15.88 0.62
N LEU A 281 11.74 14.93 -0.22
CA LEU A 281 12.14 13.59 0.24
C LEU A 281 13.38 13.64 1.13
N VAL A 282 14.34 14.51 0.84
CA VAL A 282 15.48 14.74 1.73
C VAL A 282 14.99 15.31 3.08
N ALA A 283 14.10 16.28 3.07
CA ALA A 283 13.48 16.80 4.29
C ALA A 283 12.72 15.71 5.06
N PHE A 284 12.02 14.82 4.38
CA PHE A 284 11.38 13.63 4.96
C PHE A 284 12.39 12.73 5.68
N VAL A 285 13.48 12.36 5.00
CA VAL A 285 14.54 11.50 5.57
C VAL A 285 15.20 12.16 6.81
N LEU A 286 15.45 13.46 6.74
CA LEU A 286 16.00 14.21 7.88
C LEU A 286 15.03 14.28 9.05
N TRP A 287 13.73 14.45 8.77
CA TRP A 287 12.65 14.43 9.77
C TRP A 287 12.56 13.08 10.47
N GLU A 288 12.48 11.98 9.69
CA GLU A 288 12.41 10.61 10.21
C GLU A 288 13.64 10.29 11.09
N ASN A 289 14.83 10.67 10.63
CA ASN A 289 16.06 10.45 11.39
C ASN A 289 16.08 11.26 12.71
N ARG A 290 15.49 12.47 12.73
CA ARG A 290 15.34 13.27 13.95
C ARG A 290 14.35 12.61 14.92
N ARG A 291 13.20 12.15 14.45
CA ARG A 291 12.21 11.44 15.27
C ARG A 291 12.79 10.17 15.88
N ARG A 292 13.50 9.38 15.09
CA ARG A 292 14.20 8.19 15.59
C ARG A 292 15.18 8.52 16.72
N LYS A 293 15.96 9.58 16.59
CA LYS A 293 16.90 10.01 17.66
C LYS A 293 16.20 10.42 18.96
N ASN A 294 14.97 10.91 18.85
CA ASN A 294 14.15 11.31 19.98
C ASN A 294 13.30 10.16 20.54
N ALA A 295 13.46 8.92 20.03
CA ALA A 295 12.65 7.75 20.36
C ALA A 295 11.14 7.94 20.05
N ASP A 296 10.80 8.87 19.16
CA ASP A 296 9.45 9.06 18.65
C ASP A 296 9.12 8.02 17.55
N PRO A 297 7.86 7.61 17.40
CA PRO A 297 7.44 6.74 16.31
C PRO A 297 7.71 7.36 14.93
N ALA A 298 8.62 6.77 14.17
CA ALA A 298 8.99 7.19 12.82
C ALA A 298 8.23 6.35 11.76
N LEU A 299 7.88 6.92 10.61
CA LEU A 299 7.24 6.20 9.49
C LEU A 299 8.22 5.21 8.84
N LEU A 300 9.48 5.59 8.74
CA LEU A 300 10.54 4.80 8.14
C LEU A 300 11.76 4.77 9.05
N ASP A 301 12.22 3.58 9.40
CA ASP A 301 13.53 3.46 10.05
C ASP A 301 14.64 3.53 9.00
N VAL A 302 15.19 4.72 8.83
CA VAL A 302 16.26 5.00 7.86
C VAL A 302 17.53 4.17 8.15
N SER A 303 17.72 3.68 9.39
CA SER A 303 18.89 2.86 9.72
C SER A 303 18.89 1.50 9.01
N MET A 304 17.73 1.01 8.55
CA MET A 304 17.65 -0.23 7.80
C MET A 304 18.47 -0.18 6.50
N PHE A 305 18.63 1.02 5.91
CA PHE A 305 19.46 1.21 4.72
C PHE A 305 20.97 1.06 4.98
N SER A 306 21.41 1.07 6.23
CA SER A 306 22.81 0.75 6.59
C SER A 306 23.13 -0.74 6.47
N TYR A 307 22.11 -1.61 6.47
CA TYR A 307 22.31 -3.04 6.24
C TYR A 307 22.38 -3.34 4.73
N ALA A 308 23.52 -3.88 4.30
CA ALA A 308 23.78 -4.16 2.88
C ALA A 308 22.69 -5.06 2.26
N THR A 309 22.23 -6.09 2.99
CA THR A 309 21.17 -7.01 2.53
C THR A 309 19.85 -6.27 2.24
N PHE A 310 19.49 -5.30 3.08
CA PHE A 310 18.29 -4.50 2.89
C PHE A 310 18.42 -3.57 1.66
N SER A 311 19.53 -2.83 1.57
CA SER A 311 19.79 -1.88 0.48
C SER A 311 19.91 -2.56 -0.87
N TRP A 312 20.69 -3.64 -0.96
CA TRP A 312 20.82 -4.40 -2.20
C TRP A 312 19.54 -5.15 -2.57
N GLY A 313 18.80 -5.67 -1.58
CA GLY A 313 17.49 -6.29 -1.81
C GLY A 313 16.50 -5.31 -2.44
N ASN A 314 16.37 -4.10 -1.91
CA ASN A 314 15.50 -3.06 -2.47
C ASN A 314 15.98 -2.59 -3.86
N THR A 315 17.29 -2.45 -4.07
CA THR A 315 17.85 -2.09 -5.38
C THR A 315 17.53 -3.17 -6.42
N THR A 316 17.70 -4.44 -6.07
CA THR A 316 17.35 -5.56 -6.95
C THR A 316 15.86 -5.57 -7.26
N ALA A 317 15.00 -5.41 -6.26
CA ALA A 317 13.54 -5.35 -6.46
C ALA A 317 13.15 -4.20 -7.39
N MET A 318 13.75 -3.03 -7.24
CA MET A 318 13.54 -1.88 -8.12
C MET A 318 13.94 -2.18 -9.57
N LEU A 319 15.13 -2.75 -9.78
CA LEU A 319 15.62 -3.07 -11.13
C LEU A 319 14.75 -4.13 -11.80
N VAL A 320 14.32 -5.17 -11.05
CA VAL A 320 13.40 -6.20 -11.56
C VAL A 320 12.06 -5.57 -11.95
N ALA A 321 11.47 -4.73 -11.10
CA ALA A 321 10.21 -4.07 -11.39
C ALA A 321 10.31 -3.16 -12.63
N VAL A 322 11.39 -2.37 -12.76
CA VAL A 322 11.63 -1.54 -13.96
C VAL A 322 11.72 -2.40 -15.21
N GLY A 323 12.46 -3.53 -15.16
CA GLY A 323 12.58 -4.46 -16.28
C GLY A 323 11.25 -5.12 -16.66
N GLU A 324 10.47 -5.55 -15.68
CA GLU A 324 9.15 -6.17 -15.89
C GLU A 324 8.19 -5.20 -16.57
N PHE A 325 8.03 -3.99 -16.00
CA PHE A 325 7.13 -2.98 -16.59
C PHE A 325 7.61 -2.50 -17.97
N ALA A 326 8.91 -2.35 -18.17
CA ALA A 326 9.47 -2.01 -19.48
C ALA A 326 9.14 -3.09 -20.53
N LEU A 327 9.28 -4.38 -20.16
CA LEU A 327 8.97 -5.50 -21.05
C LEU A 327 7.47 -5.54 -21.39
N VAL A 328 6.60 -5.40 -20.39
CA VAL A 328 5.14 -5.38 -20.59
C VAL A 328 4.71 -4.23 -21.50
N PHE A 329 5.40 -3.10 -21.47
CA PHE A 329 5.09 -1.95 -22.30
C PHE A 329 5.67 -2.05 -23.72
N VAL A 330 6.93 -2.45 -23.85
CA VAL A 330 7.66 -2.47 -25.12
C VAL A 330 7.29 -3.66 -26.00
N LEU A 331 7.06 -4.85 -25.39
CA LEU A 331 6.81 -6.07 -26.14
C LEU A 331 5.57 -6.00 -27.04
N PRO A 332 4.39 -5.50 -26.59
CA PRO A 332 3.24 -5.33 -27.48
C PRO A 332 3.51 -4.35 -28.63
N LEU A 333 4.22 -3.24 -28.37
CA LEU A 333 4.59 -2.28 -29.41
C LEU A 333 5.48 -2.91 -30.48
N TYR A 334 6.44 -3.73 -30.06
CA TYR A 334 7.34 -4.44 -30.98
C TYR A 334 6.62 -5.52 -31.81
N LEU A 335 5.63 -6.20 -31.22
CA LEU A 335 4.89 -7.27 -31.93
C LEU A 335 3.84 -6.73 -32.91
N VAL A 336 3.43 -5.48 -32.80
CA VAL A 336 2.42 -4.83 -33.66
C VAL A 336 3.06 -3.94 -34.73
N SER A 337 4.34 -3.56 -34.57
CA SER A 337 5.12 -2.83 -35.58
C SER A 337 5.68 -3.75 -36.65
#